data_296096849d231be9d7273898919a4844
#
_entry.id   296096849d231be9d7273898919a4844
#
_cell.length_a   1.000
_cell.length_b   1.000
_cell.length_c   1.000
_cell.angle_alpha   90.00
_cell.angle_beta   90.00
_cell.angle_gamma   90.00
#
_symmetry.space_group_name_H-M   'P 1'
#
loop_
_entity.id
_entity.type
_entity.pdbx_description
1 polymer ?
#
loop_
_entity_poly.entity_id
_entity_poly.type
_entity_poly.pdbx_seq_one_letter_code
_entity_poly.pdbx_strand_id
1 'polypeptide(L)'
;MSWDPAQYLKYASERLRPALDLLARLPIEAPQTVVDLGCGTGNVAKILAARWPGARIVGIDNSAEMLAVAKASTSGGTQHEWIHADLADWVPKEPVAVVFSNAALHWHDDHATLFTRIFGWVAPGGMLAVQMPDQYAAPSHVALAAVVSSERWRDQLGPLLRRSPVAPAASYFRLLAAEAAVVDAWTTEYLHVLPPAEDGVHPVVAWTKGTALTPFLAVLDGEAQQAFLADYSARVTIAYPALPDGRVLFAFRRVFVVASRAMR
;
A
#
# COMPACT_ATOMS: atom_id res chain seq x y z
N MET A 1 4.50 16.25 -1.60
CA MET A 1 5.54 15.37 -1.03
C MET A 1 6.19 14.63 -2.18
N SER A 2 7.50 14.75 -2.38
CA SER A 2 8.20 13.94 -3.37
C SER A 2 8.41 12.55 -2.79
N TRP A 3 7.75 11.55 -3.33
CA TRP A 3 7.99 10.14 -3.07
C TRP A 3 9.28 9.73 -3.79
N ASP A 4 10.21 9.04 -3.09
CA ASP A 4 11.46 8.57 -3.68
C ASP A 4 11.30 7.15 -4.28
N PRO A 5 11.26 7.01 -5.62
CA PRO A 5 11.14 5.71 -6.29
C PRO A 5 12.30 4.76 -6.02
N ALA A 6 13.55 5.28 -5.86
CA ALA A 6 14.73 4.46 -5.65
C ALA A 6 14.69 3.77 -4.28
N GLN A 7 14.25 4.49 -3.23
CA GLN A 7 14.05 3.91 -1.90
C GLN A 7 12.94 2.85 -1.91
N TYR A 8 11.89 3.05 -2.72
CA TYR A 8 10.81 2.07 -2.84
C TYR A 8 11.25 0.77 -3.52
N LEU A 9 12.06 0.86 -4.58
CA LEU A 9 12.54 -0.28 -5.36
C LEU A 9 13.54 -1.16 -4.59
N LYS A 10 14.20 -0.64 -3.55
CA LYS A 10 15.13 -1.42 -2.70
C LYS A 10 14.47 -2.68 -2.08
N TYR A 11 13.14 -2.67 -1.89
CA TYR A 11 12.37 -3.78 -1.31
C TYR A 11 11.27 -4.27 -2.25
N ALA A 12 11.55 -4.29 -3.55
CA ALA A 12 10.52 -4.59 -4.57
C ALA A 12 9.92 -5.99 -4.42
N SER A 13 10.72 -7.01 -4.09
CA SER A 13 10.25 -8.40 -3.95
C SER A 13 9.29 -8.58 -2.78
N GLU A 14 9.62 -8.04 -1.61
CA GLU A 14 8.80 -8.10 -0.40
C GLU A 14 7.50 -7.31 -0.55
N ARG A 15 7.50 -6.24 -1.33
CA ARG A 15 6.32 -5.40 -1.59
C ARG A 15 5.40 -5.97 -2.65
N LEU A 16 5.92 -6.77 -3.59
CA LEU A 16 5.12 -7.40 -4.65
C LEU A 16 4.45 -8.70 -4.21
N ARG A 17 5.02 -9.44 -3.24
CA ARG A 17 4.46 -10.69 -2.74
C ARG A 17 2.98 -10.57 -2.35
N PRO A 18 2.52 -9.55 -1.59
CA PRO A 18 1.11 -9.42 -1.26
C PRO A 18 0.21 -9.18 -2.47
N ALA A 19 0.70 -8.47 -3.51
CA ALA A 19 -0.06 -8.30 -4.75
C ALA A 19 -0.24 -9.63 -5.49
N LEU A 20 0.79 -10.49 -5.49
CA LEU A 20 0.71 -11.83 -6.08
C LEU A 20 -0.25 -12.74 -5.30
N ASP A 21 -0.21 -12.70 -3.96
CA ASP A 21 -1.10 -13.47 -3.10
C ASP A 21 -2.56 -13.02 -3.29
N LEU A 22 -2.80 -11.70 -3.44
CA LEU A 22 -4.11 -11.15 -3.76
C LEU A 22 -4.59 -11.60 -5.15
N LEU A 23 -3.72 -11.49 -6.16
CA LEU A 23 -4.04 -11.87 -7.54
C LEU A 23 -4.39 -13.36 -7.66
N ALA A 24 -3.71 -14.22 -6.91
CA ALA A 24 -3.97 -15.66 -6.88
C ALA A 24 -5.39 -16.03 -6.38
N ARG A 25 -6.06 -15.11 -5.68
CA ARG A 25 -7.44 -15.29 -5.19
C ARG A 25 -8.52 -14.92 -6.20
N LEU A 26 -8.15 -14.43 -7.39
CA LEU A 26 -9.11 -14.00 -8.41
C LEU A 26 -9.38 -15.11 -9.42
N PRO A 27 -10.56 -15.77 -9.37
CA PRO A 27 -10.91 -16.86 -10.30
C PRO A 27 -11.39 -16.37 -11.67
N ILE A 28 -11.16 -15.10 -12.01
CA ILE A 28 -11.52 -14.53 -13.30
C ILE A 28 -10.43 -14.87 -14.34
N GLU A 29 -10.83 -15.41 -15.49
CA GLU A 29 -9.90 -15.92 -16.50
C GLU A 29 -9.53 -14.88 -17.57
N ALA A 30 -10.53 -14.14 -18.07
CA ALA A 30 -10.36 -13.22 -19.20
C ALA A 30 -11.11 -11.88 -18.99
N PRO A 31 -10.69 -11.03 -18.02
CA PRO A 31 -11.28 -9.72 -17.83
C PRO A 31 -10.97 -8.84 -19.04
N GLN A 32 -11.96 -8.05 -19.51
CA GLN A 32 -11.73 -7.10 -20.60
C GLN A 32 -10.94 -5.88 -20.13
N THR A 33 -11.31 -5.33 -18.96
CA THR A 33 -10.67 -4.15 -18.38
C THR A 33 -10.35 -4.40 -16.92
N VAL A 34 -9.12 -4.09 -16.54
CA VAL A 34 -8.61 -4.14 -15.16
C VAL A 34 -8.14 -2.75 -14.78
N VAL A 35 -8.64 -2.23 -13.66
CA VAL A 35 -8.21 -0.94 -13.10
C VAL A 35 -7.29 -1.21 -11.92
N ASP A 36 -6.07 -0.64 -11.95
CA ASP A 36 -5.09 -0.66 -10.85
C ASP A 36 -5.11 0.70 -10.13
N LEU A 37 -5.75 0.73 -8.96
CA LEU A 37 -5.93 1.93 -8.15
C LEU A 37 -4.71 2.19 -7.26
N GLY A 38 -4.06 3.34 -7.44
CA GLY A 38 -2.78 3.67 -6.80
C GLY A 38 -1.66 2.83 -7.41
N CYS A 39 -1.57 2.82 -8.73
CA CYS A 39 -0.68 1.95 -9.50
C CYS A 39 0.83 2.25 -9.30
N GLY A 40 1.16 3.43 -8.77
CA GLY A 40 2.54 3.87 -8.55
C GLY A 40 3.38 3.80 -9.82
N THR A 41 4.53 3.13 -9.74
CA THR A 41 5.47 2.93 -10.86
C THR A 41 5.04 1.83 -11.84
N GLY A 42 3.81 1.30 -11.73
CA GLY A 42 3.24 0.32 -12.66
C GLY A 42 3.76 -1.12 -12.47
N ASN A 43 4.45 -1.44 -11.37
CA ASN A 43 4.97 -2.79 -11.14
C ASN A 43 3.86 -3.83 -11.03
N VAL A 44 2.74 -3.49 -10.36
CA VAL A 44 1.57 -4.37 -10.24
C VAL A 44 0.85 -4.45 -11.59
N ALA A 45 0.66 -3.32 -12.28
CA ALA A 45 0.03 -3.29 -13.60
C ALA A 45 0.70 -4.24 -14.61
N LYS A 46 2.04 -4.38 -14.58
CA LYS A 46 2.78 -5.36 -15.40
C LYS A 46 2.43 -6.81 -15.05
N ILE A 47 2.27 -7.11 -13.76
CA ILE A 47 1.87 -8.43 -13.29
C ILE A 47 0.45 -8.74 -13.74
N LEU A 48 -0.47 -7.77 -13.64
CA LEU A 48 -1.85 -7.89 -14.12
C LEU A 48 -1.89 -8.13 -15.64
N ALA A 49 -1.08 -7.39 -16.40
CA ALA A 49 -0.95 -7.57 -17.85
C ALA A 49 -0.39 -8.97 -18.22
N ALA A 50 0.58 -9.46 -17.48
CA ALA A 50 1.12 -10.81 -17.69
C ALA A 50 0.10 -11.90 -17.33
N ARG A 51 -0.72 -11.71 -16.30
CA ARG A 51 -1.81 -12.63 -15.91
C ARG A 51 -2.93 -12.66 -16.95
N TRP A 52 -3.24 -11.51 -17.54
CA TRP A 52 -4.33 -11.31 -18.50
C TRP A 52 -3.86 -10.59 -19.78
N PRO A 53 -3.17 -11.30 -20.69
CA PRO A 53 -2.58 -10.67 -21.87
C PRO A 53 -3.57 -9.97 -22.80
N GLY A 54 -4.86 -10.34 -22.74
CA GLY A 54 -5.94 -9.73 -23.53
C GLY A 54 -6.64 -8.54 -22.83
N ALA A 55 -6.33 -8.25 -21.57
CA ALA A 55 -7.00 -7.20 -20.80
C ALA A 55 -6.39 -5.83 -21.09
N ARG A 56 -7.25 -4.79 -21.10
CA ARG A 56 -6.82 -3.40 -20.99
C ARG A 56 -6.52 -3.09 -19.52
N ILE A 57 -5.32 -2.67 -19.20
CA ILE A 57 -4.89 -2.30 -17.85
C ILE A 57 -4.92 -0.78 -17.73
N VAL A 58 -5.72 -0.25 -16.81
CA VAL A 58 -5.84 1.19 -16.53
C VAL A 58 -5.24 1.48 -15.17
N GLY A 59 -4.06 2.06 -15.15
CA GLY A 59 -3.37 2.47 -13.92
C GLY A 59 -3.71 3.90 -13.55
N ILE A 60 -4.11 4.11 -12.30
CA ILE A 60 -4.47 5.43 -11.77
C ILE A 60 -3.59 5.74 -10.58
N ASP A 61 -2.99 6.93 -10.57
CA ASP A 61 -2.19 7.44 -9.46
C ASP A 61 -2.25 8.97 -9.41
N ASN A 62 -2.10 9.55 -8.23
CA ASN A 62 -2.07 10.99 -8.03
C ASN A 62 -0.64 11.58 -8.09
N SER A 63 0.39 10.76 -8.31
CA SER A 63 1.76 11.19 -8.51
C SER A 63 2.14 11.15 -9.99
N ALA A 64 2.37 12.32 -10.57
CA ALA A 64 2.84 12.46 -11.95
C ALA A 64 4.23 11.83 -12.16
N GLU A 65 5.10 11.88 -11.13
CA GLU A 65 6.43 11.27 -11.16
C GLU A 65 6.34 9.73 -11.23
N MET A 66 5.47 9.13 -10.43
CA MET A 66 5.25 7.68 -10.45
C MET A 66 4.72 7.22 -11.81
N LEU A 67 3.75 7.96 -12.37
CA LEU A 67 3.19 7.66 -13.69
C LEU A 67 4.21 7.86 -14.83
N ALA A 68 5.14 8.78 -14.69
CA ALA A 68 6.23 8.94 -15.67
C ALA A 68 7.11 7.68 -15.71
N VAL A 69 7.45 7.12 -14.55
CA VAL A 69 8.19 5.85 -14.45
C VAL A 69 7.37 4.68 -15.02
N ALA A 70 6.06 4.61 -14.69
CA ALA A 70 5.17 3.57 -15.21
C ALA A 70 5.11 3.59 -16.74
N LYS A 71 4.92 4.78 -17.36
CA LYS A 71 4.90 4.98 -18.81
C LYS A 71 6.21 4.55 -19.46
N ALA A 72 7.35 5.00 -18.91
CA ALA A 72 8.67 4.67 -19.44
C ALA A 72 8.95 3.15 -19.42
N SER A 73 8.43 2.46 -18.42
CA SER A 73 8.67 1.02 -18.19
C SER A 73 7.75 0.09 -18.99
N THR A 74 6.73 0.63 -19.68
CA THR A 74 5.73 -0.12 -20.48
C THR A 74 5.63 0.40 -21.93
N SER A 75 6.64 1.12 -22.39
CA SER A 75 6.70 1.68 -23.76
C SER A 75 6.64 0.56 -24.81
N GLY A 76 5.66 0.65 -25.72
CA GLY A 76 5.51 -0.27 -26.87
C GLY A 76 4.24 -1.11 -26.90
N GLY A 77 3.37 -1.07 -25.87
CA GLY A 77 2.10 -1.82 -25.86
C GLY A 77 0.86 -0.93 -25.69
N THR A 78 -0.20 -1.22 -26.43
CA THR A 78 -1.52 -0.55 -26.30
C THR A 78 -2.32 -1.04 -25.10
N GLN A 79 -1.80 -2.00 -24.35
CA GLN A 79 -2.50 -2.67 -23.25
C GLN A 79 -2.62 -1.78 -21.99
N HIS A 80 -1.69 -0.82 -21.79
CA HIS A 80 -1.65 0.02 -20.61
C HIS A 80 -2.15 1.44 -20.92
N GLU A 81 -3.01 1.93 -20.04
CA GLU A 81 -3.42 3.33 -19.98
C GLU A 81 -3.06 3.90 -18.60
N TRP A 82 -2.46 5.10 -18.57
CA TRP A 82 -2.03 5.72 -17.32
C TRP A 82 -2.76 7.05 -17.12
N ILE A 83 -3.49 7.17 -16.01
CA ILE A 83 -4.34 8.32 -15.70
C ILE A 83 -3.81 8.99 -14.43
N HIS A 84 -3.47 10.28 -14.55
CA HIS A 84 -3.14 11.11 -13.40
C HIS A 84 -4.44 11.64 -12.79
N ALA A 85 -4.86 11.07 -11.67
CA ALA A 85 -6.07 11.47 -10.97
C ALA A 85 -6.01 11.07 -9.49
N ASP A 86 -6.75 11.79 -8.65
CA ASP A 86 -7.00 11.37 -7.28
C ASP A 86 -8.07 10.27 -7.26
N LEU A 87 -7.85 9.24 -6.44
CA LEU A 87 -8.80 8.14 -6.26
C LEU A 87 -10.12 8.64 -5.64
N ALA A 88 -10.10 9.78 -4.94
CA ALA A 88 -11.30 10.39 -4.39
C ALA A 88 -12.25 10.90 -5.49
N ASP A 89 -11.72 11.35 -6.63
CA ASP A 89 -12.48 12.04 -7.67
C ASP A 89 -12.70 11.21 -8.92
N TRP A 90 -11.81 10.24 -9.18
CA TRP A 90 -11.88 9.45 -10.41
C TRP A 90 -13.03 8.43 -10.40
N VAL A 91 -13.68 8.30 -11.55
CA VAL A 91 -14.73 7.31 -11.79
C VAL A 91 -14.53 6.72 -13.19
N PRO A 92 -14.62 5.39 -13.38
CA PRO A 92 -14.57 4.78 -14.70
C PRO A 92 -15.80 5.19 -15.53
N LYS A 93 -15.63 5.34 -16.85
CA LYS A 93 -16.72 5.66 -17.78
C LYS A 93 -17.74 4.53 -17.91
N GLU A 94 -17.29 3.30 -17.73
CA GLU A 94 -18.09 2.07 -17.83
C GLU A 94 -17.71 1.12 -16.69
N PRO A 95 -18.61 0.22 -16.26
CA PRO A 95 -18.26 -0.81 -15.28
C PRO A 95 -17.07 -1.65 -15.74
N VAL A 96 -16.18 -2.01 -14.83
CA VAL A 96 -14.94 -2.72 -15.10
C VAL A 96 -14.95 -4.15 -14.56
N ALA A 97 -14.28 -5.05 -15.26
CA ALA A 97 -14.27 -6.46 -14.86
C ALA A 97 -13.48 -6.70 -13.56
N VAL A 98 -12.39 -5.96 -13.33
CA VAL A 98 -11.61 -6.05 -12.08
C VAL A 98 -11.19 -4.67 -11.62
N VAL A 99 -11.47 -4.35 -10.37
CA VAL A 99 -10.86 -3.23 -9.63
C VAL A 99 -9.82 -3.83 -8.70
N PHE A 100 -8.56 -3.52 -8.94
CA PHE A 100 -7.42 -4.00 -8.15
C PHE A 100 -6.76 -2.83 -7.43
N SER A 101 -6.35 -3.02 -6.18
CA SER A 101 -5.56 -2.03 -5.45
C SER A 101 -4.59 -2.70 -4.49
N ASN A 102 -3.30 -2.36 -4.58
CA ASN A 102 -2.29 -2.89 -3.68
C ASN A 102 -1.54 -1.77 -2.98
N ALA A 103 -1.65 -1.70 -1.66
CA ALA A 103 -0.96 -0.74 -0.79
C ALA A 103 -1.22 0.74 -1.16
N ALA A 104 -2.45 1.08 -1.55
CA ALA A 104 -2.85 2.45 -1.90
C ALA A 104 -4.01 2.98 -1.05
N LEU A 105 -5.09 2.21 -0.85
CA LEU A 105 -6.30 2.73 -0.22
C LEU A 105 -6.14 3.11 1.26
N HIS A 106 -5.12 2.60 1.95
CA HIS A 106 -4.81 2.98 3.34
C HIS A 106 -4.38 4.46 3.52
N TRP A 107 -4.22 5.19 2.43
CA TRP A 107 -4.01 6.64 2.47
C TRP A 107 -5.31 7.46 2.59
N HIS A 108 -6.48 6.83 2.40
CA HIS A 108 -7.80 7.45 2.54
C HIS A 108 -8.38 7.16 3.92
N ASP A 109 -9.08 8.12 4.51
CA ASP A 109 -9.60 8.01 5.88
C ASP A 109 -10.99 7.38 5.93
N ASP A 110 -11.87 7.65 4.95
CA ASP A 110 -13.24 7.13 4.89
C ASP A 110 -13.33 5.87 4.01
N HIS A 111 -12.96 4.73 4.59
CA HIS A 111 -13.07 3.45 3.89
C HIS A 111 -14.51 3.00 3.66
N ALA A 112 -15.46 3.43 4.48
CA ALA A 112 -16.87 3.03 4.30
C ALA A 112 -17.40 3.59 2.98
N THR A 113 -17.26 4.88 2.77
CA THR A 113 -17.66 5.54 1.50
C THR A 113 -16.82 5.04 0.32
N LEU A 114 -15.50 4.94 0.50
CA LEU A 114 -14.58 4.55 -0.56
C LEU A 114 -14.87 3.15 -1.10
N PHE A 115 -14.96 2.13 -0.22
CA PHE A 115 -15.18 0.74 -0.65
C PHE A 115 -16.54 0.54 -1.30
N THR A 116 -17.61 1.16 -0.79
CA THR A 116 -18.93 1.14 -1.42
C THR A 116 -18.88 1.72 -2.83
N ARG A 117 -18.22 2.87 -2.99
CA ARG A 117 -18.07 3.55 -4.28
C ARG A 117 -17.28 2.71 -5.29
N ILE A 118 -16.08 2.22 -4.91
CA ILE A 118 -15.24 1.44 -5.84
C ILE A 118 -15.85 0.07 -6.17
N PHE A 119 -16.62 -0.53 -5.25
CA PHE A 119 -17.36 -1.75 -5.54
C PHE A 119 -18.50 -1.48 -6.54
N GLY A 120 -19.11 -0.30 -6.49
CA GLY A 120 -20.10 0.16 -7.48
C GLY A 120 -19.58 0.22 -8.92
N TRP A 121 -18.25 0.32 -9.13
CA TRP A 121 -17.63 0.31 -10.46
C TRP A 121 -17.46 -1.09 -11.06
N VAL A 122 -17.55 -2.13 -10.23
CA VAL A 122 -17.36 -3.51 -10.68
C VAL A 122 -18.53 -3.95 -11.55
N ALA A 123 -18.24 -4.48 -12.72
CA ALA A 123 -19.25 -5.03 -13.65
C ALA A 123 -19.94 -6.26 -13.05
N PRO A 124 -21.17 -6.61 -13.51
CA PRO A 124 -21.76 -7.91 -13.19
C PRO A 124 -20.78 -9.05 -13.51
N GLY A 125 -20.60 -9.98 -12.56
CA GLY A 125 -19.61 -11.06 -12.65
C GLY A 125 -18.14 -10.63 -12.43
N GLY A 126 -17.90 -9.33 -12.24
CA GLY A 126 -16.56 -8.78 -11.97
C GLY A 126 -16.16 -8.86 -10.50
N MET A 127 -14.96 -8.36 -10.19
CA MET A 127 -14.32 -8.48 -8.88
C MET A 127 -13.65 -7.19 -8.41
N LEU A 128 -13.77 -6.93 -7.12
CA LEU A 128 -12.94 -6.00 -6.36
C LEU A 128 -11.85 -6.80 -5.63
N ALA A 129 -10.60 -6.36 -5.71
CA ALA A 129 -9.48 -6.96 -4.99
C ALA A 129 -8.61 -5.86 -4.36
N VAL A 130 -8.53 -5.84 -3.05
CA VAL A 130 -7.79 -4.81 -2.29
C VAL A 130 -6.86 -5.45 -1.28
N GLN A 131 -5.63 -4.93 -1.22
CA GLN A 131 -4.68 -5.23 -0.16
C GLN A 131 -4.18 -3.93 0.46
N MET A 132 -4.08 -3.88 1.78
CA MET A 132 -3.60 -2.72 2.54
C MET A 132 -2.65 -3.14 3.66
N PRO A 133 -1.56 -2.38 3.92
CA PRO A 133 -0.77 -2.55 5.13
C PRO A 133 -1.60 -2.20 6.38
N ASP A 134 -1.47 -3.01 7.43
CA ASP A 134 -2.10 -2.82 8.74
C ASP A 134 -1.00 -2.82 9.81
N GLN A 135 -0.26 -1.72 9.90
CA GLN A 135 0.95 -1.60 10.70
C GLN A 135 0.83 -0.69 11.92
N TYR A 136 -0.30 -0.03 12.13
CA TYR A 136 -0.44 0.97 13.20
C TYR A 136 -0.25 0.39 14.61
N ALA A 137 -0.54 -0.90 14.81
CA ALA A 137 -0.27 -1.63 16.05
C ALA A 137 1.13 -2.31 16.08
N ALA A 138 1.89 -2.26 14.98
CA ALA A 138 3.23 -2.83 14.94
C ALA A 138 4.20 -2.07 15.84
N PRO A 139 5.21 -2.74 16.46
CA PRO A 139 6.14 -2.08 17.38
C PRO A 139 6.85 -0.86 16.77
N SER A 140 7.11 -0.83 15.45
CA SER A 140 7.68 0.32 14.76
C SER A 140 6.75 1.54 14.78
N HIS A 141 5.44 1.36 14.57
CA HIS A 141 4.47 2.45 14.61
C HIS A 141 4.17 2.88 16.05
N VAL A 142 4.15 1.94 17.00
CA VAL A 142 4.06 2.26 18.44
C VAL A 142 5.27 3.07 18.89
N ALA A 143 6.48 2.70 18.45
CA ALA A 143 7.71 3.48 18.71
C ALA A 143 7.63 4.88 18.11
N LEU A 144 7.14 5.01 16.87
CA LEU A 144 6.93 6.30 16.21
C LEU A 144 5.94 7.18 16.98
N ALA A 145 4.78 6.65 17.34
CA ALA A 145 3.77 7.37 18.11
C ALA A 145 4.33 7.82 19.47
N ALA A 146 5.10 6.98 20.16
CA ALA A 146 5.73 7.33 21.44
C ALA A 146 6.79 8.44 21.31
N VAL A 147 7.59 8.44 20.23
CA VAL A 147 8.54 9.53 19.96
C VAL A 147 7.81 10.82 19.67
N VAL A 148 6.87 10.81 18.73
CA VAL A 148 6.11 12.01 18.34
C VAL A 148 5.31 12.60 19.49
N SER A 149 4.80 11.77 20.42
CA SER A 149 4.04 12.22 21.60
C SER A 149 4.93 12.69 22.76
N SER A 150 6.26 12.58 22.65
CA SER A 150 7.19 13.04 23.69
C SER A 150 7.18 14.56 23.80
N GLU A 151 7.63 15.09 24.94
CA GLU A 151 7.68 16.53 25.22
C GLU A 151 8.47 17.30 24.15
N ARG A 152 9.53 16.70 23.63
CA ARG A 152 10.40 17.30 22.60
C ARG A 152 9.69 17.49 21.26
N TRP A 153 8.81 16.58 20.86
CA TRP A 153 8.30 16.49 19.48
C TRP A 153 6.79 16.76 19.34
N ARG A 154 6.01 16.63 20.43
CA ARG A 154 4.53 16.65 20.38
C ARG A 154 3.94 17.92 19.77
N ASP A 155 4.55 19.08 20.01
CA ASP A 155 3.99 20.35 19.55
C ASP A 155 4.17 20.53 18.03
N GLN A 156 5.30 20.07 17.50
CA GLN A 156 5.61 20.18 16.08
C GLN A 156 5.09 18.98 15.26
N LEU A 157 5.21 17.77 15.77
CA LEU A 157 4.95 16.54 15.02
C LEU A 157 3.62 15.87 15.40
N GLY A 158 3.07 16.16 16.58
CA GLY A 158 1.80 15.58 17.03
C GLY A 158 0.64 15.74 16.04
N PRO A 159 0.44 16.92 15.42
CA PRO A 159 -0.60 17.11 14.40
C PRO A 159 -0.46 16.20 13.16
N LEU A 160 0.71 15.63 12.92
CA LEU A 160 0.98 14.71 11.79
C LEU A 160 0.66 13.24 12.11
N LEU A 161 0.42 12.91 13.40
CA LEU A 161 0.02 11.56 13.78
C LEU A 161 -1.38 11.25 13.24
N ARG A 162 -1.45 10.26 12.36
CA ARG A 162 -2.71 9.74 11.84
C ARG A 162 -3.16 8.52 12.65
N ARG A 163 -4.47 8.35 12.76
CA ARG A 163 -5.06 7.06 13.18
C ARG A 163 -5.06 6.11 11.99
N SER A 164 -5.07 4.79 12.29
CA SER A 164 -5.23 3.81 11.23
C SER A 164 -6.58 3.98 10.53
N PRO A 165 -6.62 4.22 9.22
CA PRO A 165 -7.87 4.14 8.47
C PRO A 165 -8.24 2.68 8.18
N VAL A 166 -7.27 1.74 8.29
CA VAL A 166 -7.47 0.33 7.99
C VAL A 166 -8.22 -0.33 9.15
N ALA A 167 -9.40 -0.82 8.87
CA ALA A 167 -10.24 -1.55 9.79
C ALA A 167 -9.91 -3.06 9.79
N PRO A 168 -10.35 -3.82 10.80
CA PRO A 168 -10.28 -5.29 10.77
C PRO A 168 -11.00 -5.88 9.54
N ALA A 169 -10.51 -7.00 9.02
CA ALA A 169 -11.08 -7.68 7.83
C ALA A 169 -12.60 -7.90 7.93
N ALA A 170 -13.11 -8.25 9.11
CA ALA A 170 -14.55 -8.41 9.34
C ALA A 170 -15.38 -7.15 9.10
N SER A 171 -14.80 -5.96 9.18
CA SER A 171 -15.49 -4.70 8.90
C SER A 171 -15.74 -4.53 7.40
N TYR A 172 -14.75 -4.86 6.57
CA TYR A 172 -14.89 -4.86 5.10
C TYR A 172 -15.86 -5.93 4.62
N PHE A 173 -15.84 -7.11 5.26
CA PHE A 173 -16.84 -8.13 4.99
C PHE A 173 -18.26 -7.60 5.19
N ARG A 174 -18.54 -7.01 6.38
CA ARG A 174 -19.89 -6.47 6.67
C ARG A 174 -20.27 -5.34 5.73
N LEU A 175 -19.32 -4.52 5.35
CA LEU A 175 -19.55 -3.38 4.45
C LEU A 175 -20.01 -3.82 3.07
N LEU A 176 -19.40 -4.89 2.53
CA LEU A 176 -19.63 -5.33 1.16
C LEU A 176 -20.70 -6.44 1.04
N ALA A 177 -20.99 -7.16 2.13
CA ALA A 177 -21.87 -8.32 2.13
C ALA A 177 -23.30 -8.05 1.64
N ALA A 178 -23.79 -6.80 1.72
CA ALA A 178 -25.13 -6.45 1.25
C ALA A 178 -25.24 -6.39 -0.29
N GLU A 179 -24.13 -6.11 -0.99
CA GLU A 179 -24.11 -5.89 -2.44
C GLU A 179 -23.30 -6.95 -3.21
N ALA A 180 -22.37 -7.62 -2.54
CA ALA A 180 -21.52 -8.64 -3.14
C ALA A 180 -22.18 -10.02 -3.12
N ALA A 181 -21.96 -10.81 -4.18
CA ALA A 181 -22.34 -12.22 -4.21
C ALA A 181 -21.46 -13.07 -3.29
N VAL A 182 -20.16 -12.75 -3.23
CA VAL A 182 -19.18 -13.39 -2.33
C VAL A 182 -18.24 -12.32 -1.81
N VAL A 183 -17.89 -12.40 -0.53
CA VAL A 183 -16.82 -11.61 0.07
C VAL A 183 -15.85 -12.55 0.77
N ASP A 184 -14.57 -12.45 0.44
CA ASP A 184 -13.45 -13.08 1.14
C ASP A 184 -12.58 -11.97 1.74
N ALA A 185 -12.47 -11.90 3.06
CA ALA A 185 -11.68 -10.88 3.74
C ALA A 185 -10.82 -11.53 4.83
N TRP A 186 -9.51 -11.34 4.75
CA TRP A 186 -8.56 -11.99 5.65
C TRP A 186 -7.38 -11.09 6.01
N THR A 187 -6.56 -11.56 6.93
CA THR A 187 -5.31 -10.92 7.34
C THR A 187 -4.15 -11.91 7.17
N THR A 188 -3.03 -11.41 6.62
CA THR A 188 -1.79 -12.17 6.55
C THR A 188 -0.67 -11.38 7.22
N GLU A 189 0.18 -12.05 7.98
CA GLU A 189 1.43 -11.49 8.46
C GLU A 189 2.60 -12.07 7.65
N TYR A 190 3.40 -11.17 7.06
CA TYR A 190 4.62 -11.52 6.33
C TYR A 190 5.81 -11.27 7.24
N LEU A 191 6.61 -12.28 7.49
CA LEU A 191 7.88 -12.09 8.19
C LEU A 191 8.96 -11.74 7.18
N HIS A 192 9.34 -10.45 7.11
CA HIS A 192 10.46 -10.00 6.32
C HIS A 192 11.76 -10.24 7.08
N VAL A 193 12.76 -10.75 6.39
CA VAL A 193 14.13 -10.92 6.90
C VAL A 193 14.96 -9.80 6.30
N LEU A 194 15.11 -8.70 7.02
CA LEU A 194 15.84 -7.54 6.54
C LEU A 194 17.34 -7.75 6.73
N PRO A 195 18.17 -7.53 5.68
CA PRO A 195 19.63 -7.62 5.81
C PRO A 195 20.17 -6.49 6.69
N PRO A 196 21.38 -6.64 7.27
CA PRO A 196 22.07 -5.55 7.92
C PRO A 196 22.23 -4.38 6.93
N ALA A 197 22.09 -3.16 7.40
CA ALA A 197 22.33 -1.99 6.55
C ALA A 197 23.82 -1.69 6.44
N GLU A 198 24.28 -1.35 5.24
CA GLU A 198 25.69 -1.04 4.96
C GLU A 198 26.16 0.24 5.66
N ASP A 199 25.25 1.18 5.91
CA ASP A 199 25.50 2.47 6.58
C ASP A 199 25.34 2.43 8.11
N GLY A 200 25.14 1.23 8.70
CA GLY A 200 24.93 1.03 10.13
C GLY A 200 23.57 1.50 10.66
N VAL A 201 22.66 1.98 9.79
CA VAL A 201 21.28 2.33 10.16
C VAL A 201 20.49 1.05 10.43
N HIS A 202 19.71 1.01 11.50
CA HIS A 202 18.88 -0.15 11.79
C HIS A 202 17.93 -0.47 10.62
N PRO A 203 17.84 -1.73 10.12
CA PRO A 203 17.10 -2.08 8.91
C PRO A 203 15.62 -1.65 8.91
N VAL A 204 14.92 -1.72 10.07
CA VAL A 204 13.54 -1.25 10.19
C VAL A 204 13.45 0.27 10.11
N VAL A 205 14.45 1.01 10.61
CA VAL A 205 14.52 2.47 10.45
C VAL A 205 14.69 2.83 8.97
N ALA A 206 15.60 2.14 8.27
CA ALA A 206 15.80 2.33 6.84
C ALA A 206 14.52 2.03 6.03
N TRP A 207 13.77 0.98 6.39
CA TRP A 207 12.48 0.66 5.78
C TRP A 207 11.44 1.75 6.00
N THR A 208 11.26 2.19 7.26
CA THR A 208 10.23 3.15 7.65
C THR A 208 10.56 4.58 7.21
N LYS A 209 11.83 4.92 7.01
CA LYS A 209 12.28 6.22 6.50
C LYS A 209 11.67 6.56 5.13
N GLY A 210 11.51 5.57 4.25
CA GLY A 210 10.87 5.74 2.94
C GLY A 210 9.33 5.63 2.96
N THR A 211 8.70 5.47 4.13
CA THR A 211 7.26 5.28 4.26
C THR A 211 6.70 6.07 5.44
N ALA A 212 6.54 5.44 6.61
CA ALA A 212 5.87 6.02 7.78
C ALA A 212 6.55 7.28 8.33
N LEU A 213 7.87 7.43 8.21
CA LEU A 213 8.60 8.61 8.70
C LEU A 213 8.58 9.79 7.74
N THR A 214 8.24 9.59 6.46
CA THR A 214 8.28 10.64 5.42
C THR A 214 7.57 11.93 5.80
N PRO A 215 6.31 11.93 6.34
CA PRO A 215 5.63 13.16 6.72
C PRO A 215 6.34 13.94 7.83
N PHE A 216 6.95 13.24 8.79
CA PHE A 216 7.65 13.83 9.92
C PHE A 216 8.99 14.43 9.50
N LEU A 217 9.74 13.71 8.68
CA LEU A 217 11.02 14.18 8.17
C LEU A 217 10.88 15.39 7.23
N ALA A 218 9.77 15.51 6.52
CA ALA A 218 9.53 16.60 5.58
C ALA A 218 9.39 17.98 6.25
N VAL A 219 9.06 18.03 7.54
CA VAL A 219 8.84 19.29 8.31
C VAL A 219 9.98 19.61 9.29
N LEU A 220 11.00 18.75 9.35
CA LEU A 220 12.17 18.92 10.20
C LEU A 220 13.38 19.41 9.38
N ASP A 221 14.22 20.25 9.97
CA ASP A 221 15.54 20.58 9.42
C ASP A 221 16.57 19.46 9.63
N GLY A 222 17.77 19.61 9.08
CA GLY A 222 18.79 18.55 9.08
C GLY A 222 19.20 18.09 10.49
N GLU A 223 19.34 18.99 11.46
CA GLU A 223 19.73 18.65 12.84
C GLU A 223 18.56 18.00 13.59
N ALA A 224 17.37 18.55 13.45
CA ALA A 224 16.15 17.99 14.04
C ALA A 224 15.80 16.62 13.43
N GLN A 225 16.02 16.42 12.12
CA GLN A 225 15.86 15.09 11.49
C GLN A 225 16.78 14.05 12.11
N GLN A 226 18.07 14.39 12.32
CA GLN A 226 19.02 13.48 12.94
C GLN A 226 18.62 13.12 14.37
N ALA A 227 18.20 14.10 15.16
CA ALA A 227 17.75 13.89 16.52
C ALA A 227 16.48 13.04 16.59
N PHE A 228 15.51 13.31 15.72
CA PHE A 228 14.26 12.52 15.62
C PHE A 228 14.54 11.07 15.22
N LEU A 229 15.43 10.87 14.25
CA LEU A 229 15.82 9.53 13.82
C LEU A 229 16.59 8.79 14.92
N ALA A 230 17.42 9.47 15.72
CA ALA A 230 18.10 8.88 16.87
C ALA A 230 17.10 8.41 17.95
N ASP A 231 16.13 9.28 18.32
CA ASP A 231 15.07 8.95 19.29
C ASP A 231 14.22 7.76 18.83
N TYR A 232 13.89 7.72 17.54
CA TYR A 232 13.12 6.62 16.94
C TYR A 232 13.95 5.33 16.86
N SER A 233 15.21 5.42 16.40
CA SER A 233 16.10 4.27 16.27
C SER A 233 16.35 3.58 17.60
N ALA A 234 16.54 4.32 18.69
CA ALA A 234 16.73 3.77 20.03
C ALA A 234 15.56 2.84 20.44
N ARG A 235 14.31 3.25 20.14
CA ARG A 235 13.12 2.45 20.45
C ARG A 235 12.96 1.25 19.51
N VAL A 236 13.24 1.45 18.22
CA VAL A 236 13.16 0.39 17.21
C VAL A 236 14.20 -0.70 17.47
N THR A 237 15.40 -0.36 17.88
CA THR A 237 16.45 -1.35 18.22
C THR A 237 16.04 -2.27 19.38
N ILE A 238 15.32 -1.73 20.35
CA ILE A 238 14.76 -2.54 21.46
C ILE A 238 13.61 -3.45 20.94
N ALA A 239 12.75 -2.91 20.10
CA ALA A 239 11.57 -3.63 19.62
C ALA A 239 11.88 -4.69 18.55
N TYR A 240 12.99 -4.52 17.83
CA TYR A 240 13.42 -5.41 16.75
C TYR A 240 14.92 -5.72 16.90
N PRO A 241 15.30 -6.57 17.87
CA PRO A 241 16.70 -6.91 18.08
C PRO A 241 17.28 -7.63 16.86
N ALA A 242 18.55 -7.32 16.55
CA ALA A 242 19.26 -8.01 15.50
C ALA A 242 19.57 -9.46 15.88
N LEU A 243 19.53 -10.34 14.90
CA LEU A 243 20.03 -11.71 14.99
C LEU A 243 21.56 -11.71 15.07
N PRO A 244 22.20 -12.84 15.48
CA PRO A 244 23.66 -12.92 15.57
C PRO A 244 24.41 -12.58 14.27
N ASP A 245 23.76 -12.72 13.13
CA ASP A 245 24.30 -12.38 11.80
C ASP A 245 23.93 -10.95 11.33
N GLY A 246 23.34 -10.14 12.22
CA GLY A 246 22.96 -8.77 11.95
C GLY A 246 21.64 -8.57 11.20
N ARG A 247 21.00 -9.66 10.76
CA ARG A 247 19.65 -9.58 10.15
C ARG A 247 18.59 -9.22 11.18
N VAL A 248 17.48 -8.62 10.73
CA VAL A 248 16.36 -8.25 11.59
C VAL A 248 15.06 -8.87 11.06
N LEU A 249 14.29 -9.49 11.95
CA LEU A 249 12.97 -10.01 11.64
C LEU A 249 11.94 -8.87 11.76
N PHE A 250 11.24 -8.60 10.66
CA PHE A 250 10.24 -7.53 10.59
C PHE A 250 8.89 -8.11 10.16
N ALA A 251 8.01 -8.33 11.13
CA ALA A 251 6.64 -8.77 10.88
C ALA A 251 5.83 -7.63 10.25
N PHE A 252 5.17 -7.94 9.14
CA PHE A 252 4.42 -6.97 8.36
C PHE A 252 3.00 -7.49 8.08
N ARG A 253 2.05 -7.00 8.85
CA ARG A 253 0.64 -7.39 8.77
C ARG A 253 -0.06 -6.64 7.62
N ARG A 254 -0.96 -7.35 6.93
CA ARG A 254 -1.74 -6.82 5.82
C ARG A 254 -3.17 -7.35 5.86
N VAL A 255 -4.12 -6.50 5.48
CA VAL A 255 -5.53 -6.85 5.30
C VAL A 255 -5.80 -7.01 3.80
N PHE A 256 -6.54 -8.04 3.46
CA PHE A 256 -6.97 -8.39 2.13
C PHE A 256 -8.49 -8.43 2.05
N VAL A 257 -9.03 -8.00 0.94
CA VAL A 257 -10.47 -8.01 0.64
C VAL A 257 -10.66 -8.37 -0.81
N VAL A 258 -11.40 -9.43 -1.08
CA VAL A 258 -11.87 -9.81 -2.41
C VAL A 258 -13.39 -9.89 -2.38
N ALA A 259 -14.06 -9.21 -3.31
CA ALA A 259 -15.50 -9.26 -3.41
C ALA A 259 -15.92 -9.45 -4.88
N SER A 260 -16.87 -10.34 -5.14
CA SER A 260 -17.44 -10.54 -6.48
C SER A 260 -18.82 -9.92 -6.57
N ARG A 261 -19.14 -9.34 -7.73
CA ARG A 261 -20.48 -8.85 -8.04
C ARG A 261 -21.29 -9.97 -8.70
N ALA A 262 -22.58 -10.07 -8.36
CA ALA A 262 -23.48 -11.03 -9.02
C ALA A 262 -23.53 -10.81 -10.54
N MET A 263 -23.86 -11.87 -11.30
CA MET A 263 -23.93 -11.86 -12.78
C MET A 263 -25.09 -11.02 -13.35
N ARG A 264 -25.78 -10.25 -12.53
CA ARG A 264 -26.91 -9.40 -12.97
C ARG A 264 -26.63 -7.95 -12.72
#